data_a6aa7880697fa118a12fcc612cfe0c7a
#
_entry.id   a6aa7880697fa118a12fcc612cfe0c7a
#
_cell.length_a   1.000
_cell.length_b   1.000
_cell.length_c   1.000
_cell.angle_alpha   90.00
_cell.angle_beta   90.00
_cell.angle_gamma   90.00
#
_symmetry.space_group_name_H-M   'P 1'
#
loop_
_entity.id
_entity.type
_entity.pdbx_description
1 polymer ?
#
loop_
_entity_poly.entity_id
_entity_poly.type
_entity_poly.pdbx_seq_one_letter_code
_entity_poly.pdbx_strand_id
1 'polypeptide(L)'
;ASLEDIREIVERACGYSGYAFEEEIRRGYLTVGGGHRIGIVGRAVVNSQGIQTIKYISALNVRVAHPIKGCADIWQDYFYKGNKPCHVLIISPPGCGKTTLLRDIVRIFSDGTDRIPGVTVGVVDERSEIAGTYRGIASHNLGVRTDVLDGCPKYLGMEMLLRSMAPRVIAVDEIGVSDVSSIENALRCGCKVLAT
;
A
#
# COMPACT_ATOMS: atom_id res chain seq x y z
N ALA A 1 -24.00 2.27 18.90
CA ALA A 1 -24.16 3.21 17.80
C ALA A 1 -25.50 2.96 17.12
N SER A 2 -26.24 4.00 16.84
CA SER A 2 -27.48 3.93 16.06
C SER A 2 -27.16 3.78 14.56
N LEU A 3 -28.16 3.45 13.73
CA LEU A 3 -27.98 3.46 12.27
C LEU A 3 -27.69 4.88 11.74
N GLU A 4 -28.12 5.89 12.45
CA GLU A 4 -27.86 7.30 12.14
C GLU A 4 -26.41 7.67 12.40
N ASP A 5 -25.83 7.22 13.51
CA ASP A 5 -24.40 7.38 13.81
C ASP A 5 -23.51 6.71 12.73
N ILE A 6 -23.89 5.50 12.30
CA ILE A 6 -23.19 4.77 11.24
C ILE A 6 -23.20 5.57 9.93
N ARG A 7 -24.35 6.10 9.56
CA ARG A 7 -24.54 6.89 8.35
C ARG A 7 -23.69 8.16 8.39
N GLU A 8 -23.73 8.90 9.50
CA GLU A 8 -22.95 10.12 9.69
C GLU A 8 -21.43 9.84 9.62
N ILE A 9 -20.95 8.74 10.21
CA ILE A 9 -19.52 8.35 10.12
C ILE A 9 -19.11 8.09 8.67
N VAL A 10 -19.93 7.37 7.89
CA VAL A 10 -19.64 7.07 6.48
C VAL A 10 -19.65 8.35 5.64
N GLU A 11 -20.63 9.23 5.83
CA GLU A 11 -20.71 10.51 5.10
C GLU A 11 -19.50 11.39 5.39
N ARG A 12 -19.09 11.50 6.64
CA ARG A 12 -17.87 12.24 7.03
C ARG A 12 -16.61 11.60 6.47
N ALA A 13 -16.49 10.27 6.53
CA ALA A 13 -15.35 9.54 5.97
C ALA A 13 -15.21 9.76 4.46
N CYS A 14 -16.34 9.80 3.73
CA CYS A 14 -16.39 10.10 2.30
C CYS A 14 -16.26 11.60 1.97
N GLY A 15 -16.11 12.47 2.97
CA GLY A 15 -16.08 13.94 2.76
C GLY A 15 -17.33 14.44 2.04
N TYR A 16 -18.49 13.85 2.30
CA TYR A 16 -19.80 14.10 1.67
C TYR A 16 -19.84 13.87 0.14
N SER A 17 -18.85 13.15 -0.42
CA SER A 17 -18.78 12.81 -1.85
C SER A 17 -18.69 11.31 -2.04
N GLY A 18 -19.82 10.62 -2.12
CA GLY A 18 -19.88 9.17 -2.33
C GLY A 18 -19.21 8.72 -3.63
N TYR A 19 -19.23 9.53 -4.68
CA TYR A 19 -18.60 9.23 -5.98
C TYR A 19 -17.09 9.06 -5.89
N ALA A 20 -16.42 9.84 -5.05
CA ALA A 20 -14.96 9.75 -4.89
C ALA A 20 -14.51 8.44 -4.24
N PHE A 21 -15.43 7.72 -3.58
CA PHE A 21 -15.15 6.49 -2.82
C PHE A 21 -15.91 5.27 -3.35
N GLU A 22 -16.51 5.35 -4.54
CA GLU A 22 -17.27 4.23 -5.12
C GLU A 22 -16.44 2.93 -5.20
N GLU A 23 -15.18 3.04 -5.61
CA GLU A 23 -14.29 1.89 -5.73
C GLU A 23 -13.97 1.26 -4.37
N GLU A 24 -13.72 2.09 -3.35
CA GLU A 24 -13.44 1.63 -1.99
C GLU A 24 -14.70 1.00 -1.37
N ILE A 25 -15.87 1.61 -1.56
CA ILE A 25 -17.15 1.05 -1.10
C ILE A 25 -17.40 -0.31 -1.77
N ARG A 26 -17.08 -0.45 -3.05
CA ARG A 26 -17.16 -1.72 -3.77
C ARG A 26 -16.25 -2.78 -3.16
N ARG A 27 -15.07 -2.39 -2.68
CA ARG A 27 -14.10 -3.25 -1.98
C ARG A 27 -14.47 -3.53 -0.52
N GLY A 28 -15.50 -2.85 0.01
CA GLY A 28 -16.00 -3.05 1.37
C GLY A 28 -15.25 -2.29 2.46
N TYR A 29 -14.46 -1.28 2.12
CA TYR A 29 -13.76 -0.44 3.09
C TYR A 29 -13.53 0.98 2.55
N LEU A 30 -13.26 1.91 3.46
CA LEU A 30 -12.85 3.28 3.19
C LEU A 30 -11.49 3.52 3.83
N THR A 31 -10.57 4.19 3.13
CA THR A 31 -9.33 4.71 3.69
C THR A 31 -9.54 6.18 4.07
N VAL A 32 -9.19 6.54 5.29
CA VAL A 32 -9.31 7.92 5.77
C VAL A 32 -7.96 8.48 6.18
N GLY A 33 -7.89 9.80 6.34
CA GLY A 33 -6.65 10.49 6.69
C GLY A 33 -5.91 9.82 7.86
N GLY A 34 -4.57 9.72 7.76
CA GLY A 34 -3.74 8.97 8.70
C GLY A 34 -3.56 7.48 8.37
N GLY A 35 -4.08 7.02 7.21
CA GLY A 35 -3.99 5.61 6.80
C GLY A 35 -4.93 4.69 7.58
N HIS A 36 -5.89 5.27 8.31
CA HIS A 36 -6.90 4.48 9.02
C HIS A 36 -7.89 3.87 8.04
N ARG A 37 -8.45 2.72 8.38
CA ARG A 37 -9.34 1.95 7.52
C ARG A 37 -10.66 1.68 8.20
N ILE A 38 -11.75 1.96 7.51
CA ILE A 38 -13.12 1.70 7.98
C ILE A 38 -13.72 0.62 7.09
N GLY A 39 -13.76 -0.62 7.57
CA GLY A 39 -14.52 -1.70 6.93
C GLY A 39 -16.01 -1.44 7.05
N ILE A 40 -16.75 -1.68 5.98
CA ILE A 40 -18.19 -1.43 5.88
C ILE A 40 -18.93 -2.73 5.58
N VAL A 41 -20.06 -2.95 6.23
CA VAL A 41 -20.93 -4.09 6.01
C VAL A 41 -22.36 -3.62 5.84
N GLY A 42 -23.06 -4.17 4.86
CA GLY A 42 -24.44 -3.86 4.56
C GLY A 42 -24.98 -4.76 3.46
N ARG A 43 -25.97 -4.31 2.71
CA ARG A 43 -26.55 -5.06 1.59
C ARG A 43 -25.70 -4.85 0.33
N ALA A 44 -25.04 -5.91 -0.14
CA ALA A 44 -24.34 -5.89 -1.43
C ALA A 44 -25.32 -5.81 -2.60
N VAL A 45 -25.00 -4.96 -3.57
CA VAL A 45 -25.64 -4.90 -4.89
C VAL A 45 -24.69 -5.56 -5.87
N VAL A 46 -25.13 -6.63 -6.50
CA VAL A 46 -24.29 -7.49 -7.36
C VAL A 46 -24.82 -7.47 -8.79
N ASN A 47 -23.93 -7.52 -9.78
CA ASN A 47 -24.24 -7.76 -11.18
C ASN A 47 -23.35 -8.90 -11.73
N SER A 48 -23.35 -9.08 -13.06
CA SER A 48 -22.53 -10.09 -13.74
C SER A 48 -21.00 -9.88 -13.60
N GLN A 49 -20.58 -8.69 -13.21
CA GLN A 49 -19.15 -8.34 -13.01
C GLN A 49 -18.72 -8.38 -11.54
N GLY A 50 -19.64 -8.70 -10.61
CA GLY A 50 -19.36 -8.75 -9.18
C GLY A 50 -20.11 -7.71 -8.34
N ILE A 51 -19.57 -7.35 -7.18
CA ILE A 51 -20.17 -6.36 -6.28
C ILE A 51 -20.03 -4.96 -6.89
N GLN A 52 -21.15 -4.29 -7.08
CA GLN A 52 -21.21 -2.91 -7.58
C GLN A 52 -21.10 -1.88 -6.48
N THR A 53 -21.80 -2.11 -5.36
CA THR A 53 -21.81 -1.20 -4.21
C THR A 53 -22.39 -1.91 -2.99
N ILE A 54 -22.27 -1.27 -1.82
CA ILE A 54 -22.90 -1.70 -0.57
C ILE A 54 -23.93 -0.64 -0.17
N LYS A 55 -25.18 -1.07 -0.02
CA LYS A 55 -26.29 -0.24 0.47
C LYS A 55 -26.69 -0.63 1.89
N TYR A 56 -27.43 0.25 2.57
CA TYR A 56 -27.94 0.00 3.91
C TYR A 56 -26.83 -0.49 4.85
N ILE A 57 -25.74 0.30 4.95
CA ILE A 57 -24.60 -0.01 5.81
C ILE A 57 -25.11 -0.16 7.24
N SER A 58 -24.86 -1.32 7.83
CA SER A 58 -25.38 -1.72 9.13
C SER A 58 -24.31 -1.90 10.21
N ALA A 59 -23.04 -2.05 9.80
CA ALA A 59 -21.92 -2.14 10.72
C ALA A 59 -20.65 -1.56 10.13
N LEU A 60 -19.77 -1.08 11.02
CA LEU A 60 -18.46 -0.54 10.70
C LEU A 60 -17.40 -1.25 11.54
N ASN A 61 -16.23 -1.45 10.95
CA ASN A 61 -15.02 -1.91 11.64
C ASN A 61 -13.90 -0.91 11.43
N VAL A 62 -13.58 -0.14 12.47
CA VAL A 62 -12.53 0.89 12.40
C VAL A 62 -11.18 0.27 12.79
N ARG A 63 -10.25 0.28 11.85
CA ARG A 63 -8.86 -0.12 12.05
C ARG A 63 -8.00 1.12 12.12
N VAL A 64 -7.43 1.39 13.29
CA VAL A 64 -6.53 2.53 13.48
C VAL A 64 -5.13 2.10 13.08
N ALA A 65 -4.54 2.79 12.09
CA ALA A 65 -3.16 2.55 11.70
C ALA A 65 -2.22 3.14 12.77
N HIS A 66 -1.22 2.35 13.14
CA HIS A 66 -0.14 2.77 14.03
C HIS A 66 1.17 2.73 13.25
N PRO A 67 1.69 3.88 12.80
CA PRO A 67 2.98 3.90 12.11
C PRO A 67 4.10 3.52 13.09
N ILE A 68 4.89 2.51 12.72
CA ILE A 68 6.08 2.10 13.44
C ILE A 68 7.27 2.45 12.56
N LYS A 69 8.09 3.41 13.02
CA LYS A 69 9.32 3.84 12.36
C LYS A 69 10.52 3.22 13.07
N GLY A 70 11.52 2.80 12.31
CA GLY A 70 12.77 2.28 12.85
C GLY A 70 12.76 0.77 13.16
N CYS A 71 11.67 0.06 12.84
CA CYS A 71 11.63 -1.39 13.08
C CYS A 71 12.59 -2.18 12.19
N ALA A 72 12.99 -1.60 11.04
CA ALA A 72 13.94 -2.18 10.10
C ALA A 72 15.40 -1.75 10.35
N ASP A 73 15.65 -0.77 11.21
CA ASP A 73 16.98 -0.18 11.39
C ASP A 73 18.04 -1.20 11.83
N ILE A 74 17.66 -2.18 12.67
CA ILE A 74 18.56 -3.25 13.13
C ILE A 74 18.98 -4.21 12.01
N TRP A 75 18.28 -4.20 10.87
CA TRP A 75 18.53 -5.10 9.74
C TRP A 75 19.17 -4.39 8.55
N GLN A 76 19.59 -3.12 8.67
CA GLN A 76 20.07 -2.28 7.56
C GLN A 76 21.21 -2.94 6.79
N ASP A 77 22.15 -3.58 7.46
CA ASP A 77 23.31 -4.21 6.82
C ASP A 77 22.94 -5.34 5.86
N TYR A 78 21.78 -5.97 6.05
CA TYR A 78 21.27 -7.04 5.18
C TYR A 78 20.62 -6.52 3.90
N PHE A 79 20.20 -5.25 3.87
CA PHE A 79 19.50 -4.66 2.73
C PHE A 79 20.44 -4.14 1.65
N TYR A 80 21.74 -4.10 1.94
CA TYR A 80 22.74 -3.57 1.02
C TYR A 80 23.89 -4.56 0.80
N LYS A 81 24.40 -4.57 -0.45
CA LYS A 81 25.67 -5.20 -0.78
C LYS A 81 26.64 -4.10 -1.24
N GLY A 82 27.58 -3.73 -0.39
CA GLY A 82 28.31 -2.47 -0.52
C GLY A 82 27.31 -1.30 -0.43
N ASN A 83 27.34 -0.40 -1.41
CA ASN A 83 26.45 0.77 -1.45
C ASN A 83 25.20 0.55 -2.34
N LYS A 84 24.87 -0.70 -2.70
CA LYS A 84 23.77 -1.00 -3.62
C LYS A 84 22.67 -1.75 -2.87
N PRO A 85 21.39 -1.37 -3.04
CA PRO A 85 20.28 -2.13 -2.51
C PRO A 85 20.29 -3.58 -3.01
N CYS A 86 19.87 -4.52 -2.15
CA CYS A 86 19.62 -5.89 -2.51
C CYS A 86 18.14 -6.12 -2.89
N HIS A 87 17.85 -7.28 -3.48
CA HIS A 87 16.50 -7.79 -3.50
C HIS A 87 16.16 -8.28 -2.09
N VAL A 88 14.95 -7.99 -1.64
CA VAL A 88 14.48 -8.41 -0.30
C VAL A 88 13.12 -9.08 -0.43
N LEU A 89 12.99 -10.29 0.10
CA LEU A 89 11.72 -10.98 0.24
C LEU A 89 11.47 -11.24 1.73
N ILE A 90 10.35 -10.72 2.24
CA ILE A 90 9.94 -10.88 3.63
C ILE A 90 8.91 -12.01 3.69
N ILE A 91 9.21 -13.06 4.41
CA ILE A 91 8.34 -14.23 4.56
C ILE A 91 8.01 -14.41 6.04
N SER A 92 6.71 -14.40 6.36
CA SER A 92 6.23 -14.75 7.71
C SER A 92 4.73 -15.08 7.68
N PRO A 93 4.17 -15.69 8.72
CA PRO A 93 2.71 -15.88 8.84
C PRO A 93 1.94 -14.56 8.77
N PRO A 94 0.63 -14.59 8.48
CA PRO A 94 -0.23 -13.41 8.55
C PRO A 94 -0.18 -12.74 9.93
N GLY A 95 -0.31 -11.41 9.96
CA GLY A 95 -0.34 -10.63 11.21
C GLY A 95 1.02 -10.41 11.91
N CYS A 96 2.13 -10.91 11.35
CA CYS A 96 3.46 -10.76 11.94
C CYS A 96 4.19 -9.47 11.57
N GLY A 97 3.50 -8.49 11.00
CA GLY A 97 4.07 -7.17 10.74
C GLY A 97 4.87 -7.04 9.44
N LYS A 98 4.70 -7.95 8.44
CA LYS A 98 5.39 -7.87 7.12
C LYS A 98 5.26 -6.51 6.46
N THR A 99 4.03 -6.02 6.30
CA THR A 99 3.76 -4.71 5.68
C THR A 99 4.38 -3.56 6.47
N THR A 100 4.43 -3.67 7.81
CA THR A 100 5.10 -2.68 8.66
C THR A 100 6.61 -2.65 8.42
N LEU A 101 7.23 -3.83 8.34
CA LEU A 101 8.65 -3.98 8.04
C LEU A 101 8.97 -3.52 6.61
N LEU A 102 8.17 -3.95 5.63
CA LEU A 102 8.27 -3.52 4.22
C LEU A 102 8.26 -2.00 4.11
N ARG A 103 7.33 -1.34 4.77
CA ARG A 103 7.20 0.13 4.79
C ARG A 103 8.45 0.82 5.32
N ASP A 104 9.02 0.31 6.40
CA ASP A 104 10.20 0.91 7.01
C ASP A 104 11.47 0.64 6.18
N ILE A 105 11.56 -0.51 5.48
CA ILE A 105 12.63 -0.77 4.51
C ILE A 105 12.52 0.17 3.30
N VAL A 106 11.31 0.43 2.79
CA VAL A 106 11.06 1.44 1.75
C VAL A 106 11.62 2.79 2.19
N ARG A 107 11.32 3.24 3.41
CA ARG A 107 11.86 4.47 3.97
C ARG A 107 13.39 4.47 4.00
N ILE A 108 14.01 3.38 4.46
CA ILE A 108 15.47 3.25 4.51
C ILE A 108 16.09 3.35 3.11
N PHE A 109 15.52 2.66 2.11
CA PHE A 109 16.02 2.77 0.74
C PHE A 109 15.83 4.18 0.16
N SER A 110 14.71 4.81 0.46
CA SER A 110 14.36 6.14 -0.03
C SER A 110 15.20 7.25 0.61
N ASP A 111 15.31 7.25 1.93
CA ASP A 111 16.06 8.29 2.66
C ASP A 111 17.57 8.02 2.61
N GLY A 112 17.97 6.75 2.56
CA GLY A 112 19.35 6.31 2.75
C GLY A 112 19.69 6.13 4.22
N THR A 113 20.96 5.93 4.46
CA THR A 113 21.57 5.82 5.80
C THR A 113 22.69 6.85 5.90
N ASP A 114 23.30 7.00 7.09
CA ASP A 114 24.46 7.89 7.29
C ASP A 114 25.63 7.61 6.32
N ARG A 115 25.69 6.39 5.79
CA ARG A 115 26.79 5.90 4.93
C ARG A 115 26.40 5.70 3.48
N ILE A 116 25.11 5.48 3.20
CA ILE A 116 24.62 5.11 1.87
C ILE A 116 23.53 6.08 1.45
N PRO A 117 23.72 6.79 0.31
CA PRO A 117 22.70 7.73 -0.16
C PRO A 117 21.41 7.00 -0.55
N GLY A 118 20.28 7.65 -0.32
CA GLY A 118 18.97 7.13 -0.71
C GLY A 118 18.83 7.02 -2.22
N VAL A 119 17.96 6.09 -2.63
CA VAL A 119 17.64 5.81 -4.03
C VAL A 119 16.15 6.03 -4.30
N THR A 120 15.78 6.13 -5.58
CA THR A 120 14.38 6.21 -6.00
C THR A 120 13.68 4.88 -5.76
N VAL A 121 12.52 4.94 -5.10
CA VAL A 121 11.69 3.77 -4.79
C VAL A 121 10.30 3.97 -5.41
N GLY A 122 9.84 2.99 -6.18
CA GLY A 122 8.45 2.92 -6.64
C GLY A 122 7.67 1.93 -5.77
N VAL A 123 6.54 2.35 -5.25
CA VAL A 123 5.63 1.50 -4.47
C VAL A 123 4.36 1.26 -5.27
N VAL A 124 3.99 0.00 -5.47
CA VAL A 124 2.65 -0.36 -5.94
C VAL A 124 1.83 -0.84 -4.77
N ASP A 125 0.87 -0.02 -4.37
CA ASP A 125 0.03 -0.25 -3.20
C ASP A 125 -1.40 -0.60 -3.63
N GLU A 126 -1.63 -1.87 -3.95
CA GLU A 126 -2.92 -2.34 -4.48
C GLU A 126 -4.08 -2.12 -3.49
N ARG A 127 -3.81 -2.19 -2.20
CA ARG A 127 -4.83 -2.14 -1.15
C ARG A 127 -4.73 -0.92 -0.24
N SER A 128 -3.91 0.06 -0.59
CA SER A 128 -3.61 1.24 0.26
C SER A 128 -3.13 0.84 1.67
N GLU A 129 -2.35 -0.25 1.77
CA GLU A 129 -1.85 -0.76 3.06
C GLU A 129 -0.40 -0.35 3.34
N ILE A 130 0.40 -0.10 2.30
CA ILE A 130 1.80 0.33 2.44
C ILE A 130 1.84 1.83 2.75
N ALA A 131 1.30 2.64 1.87
CA ALA A 131 1.33 4.10 1.96
C ALA A 131 0.18 4.67 2.80
N GLY A 132 -0.94 3.94 2.90
CA GLY A 132 -2.16 4.44 3.50
C GLY A 132 -2.65 5.71 2.80
N THR A 133 -2.65 5.68 1.47
CA THR A 133 -2.93 6.85 0.64
C THR A 133 -4.35 7.36 0.85
N TYR A 134 -4.46 8.65 1.07
CA TYR A 134 -5.74 9.35 1.15
C TYR A 134 -5.71 10.56 0.22
N ARG A 135 -6.61 10.60 -0.76
CA ARG A 135 -6.69 11.67 -1.78
C ARG A 135 -5.34 11.92 -2.48
N GLY A 136 -4.62 10.86 -2.83
CA GLY A 136 -3.33 10.94 -3.52
C GLY A 136 -2.14 11.27 -2.63
N ILE A 137 -2.33 11.44 -1.32
CA ILE A 137 -1.27 11.76 -0.36
C ILE A 137 -1.01 10.54 0.52
N ALA A 138 0.24 10.07 0.56
CA ALA A 138 0.66 9.01 1.46
C ALA A 138 0.56 9.47 2.92
N SER A 139 -0.14 8.70 3.77
CA SER A 139 -0.27 8.97 5.19
C SER A 139 0.91 8.44 6.01
N HIS A 140 1.62 7.43 5.48
CA HIS A 140 2.80 6.86 6.11
C HIS A 140 4.08 7.46 5.55
N ASN A 141 5.08 7.59 6.40
CA ASN A 141 6.41 8.02 5.96
C ASN A 141 7.13 6.90 5.22
N LEU A 142 7.27 7.06 3.91
CA LEU A 142 7.97 6.14 3.01
C LEU A 142 9.32 6.69 2.53
N GLY A 143 9.74 7.85 3.07
CA GLY A 143 10.96 8.55 2.64
C GLY A 143 10.73 9.49 1.47
N VAL A 144 11.72 10.38 1.24
CA VAL A 144 11.60 11.55 0.35
C VAL A 144 11.76 11.23 -1.15
N ARG A 145 12.21 10.00 -1.50
CA ARG A 145 12.43 9.55 -2.89
C ARG A 145 11.51 8.41 -3.27
N THR A 146 10.30 8.37 -2.69
CA THR A 146 9.32 7.31 -2.93
C THR A 146 8.15 7.86 -3.72
N ASP A 147 7.86 7.22 -4.85
CA ASP A 147 6.66 7.43 -5.64
C ASP A 147 5.69 6.29 -5.38
N VAL A 148 4.40 6.61 -5.16
CA VAL A 148 3.37 5.63 -4.83
C VAL A 148 2.32 5.59 -5.93
N LEU A 149 2.07 4.39 -6.46
CA LEU A 149 0.92 4.09 -7.31
C LEU A 149 -0.09 3.29 -6.47
N ASP A 150 -1.17 3.94 -6.12
CA ASP A 150 -2.19 3.43 -5.20
C ASP A 150 -3.40 2.85 -5.93
N GLY A 151 -4.03 1.83 -5.34
CA GLY A 151 -5.27 1.23 -5.83
C GLY A 151 -5.15 0.46 -7.16
N CYS A 152 -3.92 0.15 -7.60
CA CYS A 152 -3.64 -0.49 -8.89
C CYS A 152 -3.20 -1.95 -8.69
N PRO A 153 -3.67 -2.90 -9.53
CA PRO A 153 -3.14 -4.26 -9.55
C PRO A 153 -1.62 -4.26 -9.70
N LYS A 154 -0.91 -5.07 -8.91
CA LYS A 154 0.56 -5.04 -8.80
C LYS A 154 1.26 -5.20 -10.15
N TYR A 155 0.84 -6.18 -10.96
CA TYR A 155 1.46 -6.44 -12.25
C TYR A 155 1.39 -5.24 -13.21
N LEU A 156 0.24 -4.53 -13.25
CA LEU A 156 0.08 -3.31 -14.06
C LEU A 156 0.89 -2.14 -13.49
N GLY A 157 0.82 -1.97 -12.17
CA GLY A 157 1.51 -0.88 -11.47
C GLY A 157 3.03 -0.98 -11.59
N MET A 158 3.59 -2.18 -11.46
CA MET A 158 5.04 -2.41 -11.66
C MET A 158 5.48 -2.02 -13.07
N GLU A 159 4.75 -2.44 -14.10
CA GLU A 159 5.08 -2.08 -15.49
C GLU A 159 4.99 -0.57 -15.73
N MET A 160 3.96 0.07 -15.17
CA MET A 160 3.80 1.53 -15.31
C MET A 160 4.95 2.27 -14.63
N LEU A 161 5.29 1.95 -13.38
CA LEU A 161 6.36 2.62 -12.65
C LEU A 161 7.73 2.40 -13.30
N LEU A 162 8.01 1.21 -13.82
CA LEU A 162 9.26 0.93 -14.54
C LEU A 162 9.42 1.82 -15.76
N ARG A 163 8.35 2.08 -16.52
CA ARG A 163 8.40 2.91 -17.73
C ARG A 163 8.41 4.42 -17.42
N SER A 164 7.63 4.85 -16.43
CA SER A 164 7.40 6.28 -16.17
C SER A 164 8.39 6.89 -15.19
N MET A 165 8.78 6.15 -14.13
CA MET A 165 9.57 6.67 -13.01
C MET A 165 10.98 6.05 -12.94
N ALA A 166 11.22 4.92 -13.63
CA ALA A 166 12.49 4.20 -13.65
C ALA A 166 13.13 4.03 -12.24
N PRO A 167 12.41 3.48 -11.27
CA PRO A 167 12.88 3.38 -9.89
C PRO A 167 14.07 2.43 -9.77
N ARG A 168 14.94 2.67 -8.80
CA ARG A 168 16.04 1.74 -8.47
C ARG A 168 15.55 0.54 -7.66
N VAL A 169 14.50 0.74 -6.88
CA VAL A 169 13.81 -0.30 -6.10
C VAL A 169 12.33 -0.21 -6.37
N ILE A 170 11.68 -1.36 -6.56
CA ILE A 170 10.23 -1.46 -6.61
C ILE A 170 9.73 -2.27 -5.43
N ALA A 171 8.73 -1.75 -4.72
CA ALA A 171 8.17 -2.38 -3.52
C ALA A 171 6.71 -2.77 -3.75
N VAL A 172 6.37 -4.00 -3.37
CA VAL A 172 5.01 -4.58 -3.48
C VAL A 172 4.72 -5.45 -2.28
N ASP A 173 3.46 -5.46 -1.84
CA ASP A 173 3.00 -6.35 -0.77
C ASP A 173 2.24 -7.56 -1.33
N GLU A 174 2.34 -8.71 -0.65
CA GLU A 174 1.60 -9.95 -0.96
C GLU A 174 1.71 -10.38 -2.43
N ILE A 175 2.93 -10.73 -2.88
CA ILE A 175 3.13 -11.21 -4.26
C ILE A 175 2.43 -12.55 -4.52
N GLY A 176 1.86 -12.69 -5.69
CA GLY A 176 1.20 -13.90 -6.17
C GLY A 176 1.74 -14.39 -7.52
N VAL A 177 1.18 -15.49 -8.01
CA VAL A 177 1.58 -16.09 -9.30
C VAL A 177 1.40 -15.12 -10.46
N SER A 178 0.35 -14.28 -10.42
CA SER A 178 0.07 -13.27 -11.45
C SER A 178 1.16 -12.19 -11.56
N ASP A 179 1.95 -11.99 -10.53
CA ASP A 179 2.92 -10.90 -10.44
C ASP A 179 4.31 -11.31 -10.96
N VAL A 180 4.54 -12.63 -11.16
CA VAL A 180 5.85 -13.20 -11.50
C VAL A 180 6.45 -12.59 -12.76
N SER A 181 5.66 -12.45 -13.83
CA SER A 181 6.15 -11.88 -15.10
C SER A 181 6.60 -10.44 -14.97
N SER A 182 5.90 -9.64 -14.18
CA SER A 182 6.26 -8.23 -13.93
C SER A 182 7.48 -8.10 -13.01
N ILE A 183 7.63 -9.02 -12.05
CA ILE A 183 8.85 -9.14 -11.24
C ILE A 183 10.06 -9.48 -12.13
N GLU A 184 9.93 -10.48 -13.02
CA GLU A 184 11.01 -10.82 -13.96
C GLU A 184 11.39 -9.62 -14.85
N ASN A 185 10.39 -8.86 -15.33
CA ASN A 185 10.64 -7.65 -16.09
C ASN A 185 11.41 -6.60 -15.28
N ALA A 186 11.04 -6.36 -14.03
CA ALA A 186 11.76 -5.47 -13.12
C ALA A 186 13.22 -5.91 -12.94
N LEU A 187 13.47 -7.22 -12.76
CA LEU A 187 14.81 -7.78 -12.65
C LEU A 187 15.64 -7.54 -13.92
N ARG A 188 15.05 -7.78 -15.11
CA ARG A 188 15.71 -7.51 -16.40
C ARG A 188 16.06 -6.04 -16.61
N CYS A 189 15.24 -5.13 -16.09
CA CYS A 189 15.51 -3.68 -16.11
C CYS A 189 16.56 -3.26 -15.07
N GLY A 190 17.11 -4.19 -14.27
CA GLY A 190 18.10 -3.90 -13.23
C GLY A 190 17.52 -3.27 -11.96
N CYS A 191 16.18 -3.18 -11.88
CA CYS A 191 15.48 -2.70 -10.69
C CYS A 191 15.56 -3.75 -9.58
N LYS A 192 15.69 -3.31 -8.34
CA LYS A 192 15.62 -4.19 -7.18
C LYS A 192 14.18 -4.38 -6.74
N VAL A 193 13.86 -5.57 -6.27
CA VAL A 193 12.51 -5.91 -5.81
C VAL A 193 12.53 -6.08 -4.30
N LEU A 194 11.61 -5.39 -3.62
CA LEU A 194 11.28 -5.53 -2.22
C LEU A 194 9.85 -6.04 -2.14
N ALA A 195 9.64 -7.23 -1.60
CA ALA A 195 8.32 -7.89 -1.62
C ALA A 195 8.01 -8.65 -0.33
N THR A 196 6.71 -8.91 -0.12
CA THR A 196 6.26 -9.84 0.92
C THR A 196 5.46 -11.00 0.33
#